data_5da7236758bdd0963b0abbdda267cdab
#
_entry.id   5da7236758bdd0963b0abbdda267cdab
#
_cell.length_a   1.000
_cell.length_b   1.000
_cell.length_c   1.000
_cell.angle_alpha   90.00
_cell.angle_beta   90.00
_cell.angle_gamma   90.00
#
_symmetry.space_group_name_H-M   'P 1'
#
loop_
_entity.id
_entity.type
_entity.pdbx_description
1 polymer ?
#
loop_
_entity_poly.entity_id
_entity_poly.type
_entity_poly.pdbx_seq_one_letter_code
_entity_poly.pdbx_strand_id
1 'polypeptide(L)'
;MKAIQITEFGGPEAMELVELEDPQPGPGETVVEITRSGVNFADTHATRNEYLAAQELPLIPGVEFVGRTPEGKRVAGVVPSGAYAERIAVPVAGLVPIPDGVDDDQAVALLIQGLTADAILRVSAHLAVGESVVVNAAAGGTGSLAVQIARAMGAGRVIGLASSDEKRSLVLELGADDALDSAATGLGDRVREANGGEVDVVLEMAGGDAFDELASTLAPFGRMVTFGIATRQENTVRTGSLMKHSRAIVGFWITHLLARPELVRAGLERVMGAAAAGELRTVIGGVYPLSGAAQAHQALVGRNSTGKLLLDPSS
;
A
#
# COMPACT_ATOMS: atom_id res chain seq x y z
N MET A 1 -25.51 -9.79 8.68
CA MET A 1 -24.35 -9.83 7.79
C MET A 1 -23.19 -10.58 8.44
N LYS A 2 -22.35 -11.22 7.65
CA LYS A 2 -21.07 -11.76 8.14
C LYS A 2 -20.01 -10.67 8.17
N ALA A 3 -19.14 -10.74 9.18
CA ALA A 3 -17.98 -9.86 9.33
C ALA A 3 -16.85 -10.59 10.05
N ILE A 4 -15.62 -10.13 9.86
CA ILE A 4 -14.50 -10.49 10.72
C ILE A 4 -14.48 -9.52 11.90
N GLN A 5 -14.51 -10.05 13.10
CA GLN A 5 -14.44 -9.25 14.34
C GLN A 5 -13.28 -9.73 15.21
N ILE A 6 -12.63 -8.79 15.89
CA ILE A 6 -11.73 -9.07 17.01
C ILE A 6 -12.27 -8.45 18.29
N THR A 7 -12.26 -9.21 19.36
CA THR A 7 -12.73 -8.80 20.70
C THR A 7 -11.56 -8.61 21.68
N GLU A 8 -10.38 -9.05 21.29
CA GLU A 8 -9.11 -8.80 21.97
C GLU A 8 -8.02 -8.51 20.95
N PHE A 9 -7.05 -7.67 21.29
CA PHE A 9 -5.93 -7.38 20.40
C PHE A 9 -5.00 -8.57 20.26
N GLY A 10 -4.68 -8.93 19.02
CA GLY A 10 -3.85 -10.08 18.71
C GLY A 10 -3.45 -10.15 17.24
N GLY A 11 -2.79 -11.24 16.87
CA GLY A 11 -2.46 -11.55 15.50
C GLY A 11 -3.67 -12.10 14.71
N PRO A 12 -3.39 -12.81 13.60
CA PRO A 12 -4.43 -13.43 12.79
C PRO A 12 -5.33 -14.40 13.57
N GLU A 13 -4.83 -14.95 14.67
CA GLU A 13 -5.54 -15.86 15.57
C GLU A 13 -6.70 -15.20 16.34
N ALA A 14 -6.69 -13.88 16.46
CA ALA A 14 -7.76 -13.12 17.12
C ALA A 14 -8.95 -12.80 16.19
N MET A 15 -8.86 -13.16 14.92
CA MET A 15 -9.91 -12.88 13.92
C MET A 15 -10.97 -13.96 13.94
N GLU A 16 -12.21 -13.58 14.22
CA GLU A 16 -13.36 -14.47 14.22
C GLU A 16 -14.38 -14.05 13.15
N LEU A 17 -14.89 -15.02 12.40
CA LEU A 17 -16.02 -14.79 11.52
C LEU A 17 -17.30 -14.84 12.37
N VAL A 18 -18.02 -13.73 12.38
CA VAL A 18 -19.24 -13.56 13.18
C VAL A 18 -20.43 -13.16 12.32
N GLU A 19 -21.64 -13.42 12.83
CA GLU A 19 -22.87 -12.88 12.27
C GLU A 19 -23.32 -11.67 13.12
N LEU A 20 -23.50 -10.53 12.46
CA LEU A 20 -23.94 -9.27 13.06
C LEU A 20 -25.24 -8.78 12.39
N GLU A 21 -25.95 -7.88 13.04
CA GLU A 21 -27.04 -7.16 12.40
C GLU A 21 -26.52 -6.33 11.22
N ASP A 22 -27.35 -6.12 10.22
CA ASP A 22 -27.00 -5.27 9.10
C ASP A 22 -26.83 -3.82 9.56
N PRO A 23 -25.80 -3.09 9.06
CA PRO A 23 -25.59 -1.72 9.45
C PRO A 23 -26.74 -0.84 9.00
N GLN A 24 -27.19 0.06 9.88
CA GLN A 24 -28.24 1.02 9.56
C GLN A 24 -27.58 2.35 9.17
N PRO A 25 -27.88 2.92 7.98
CA PRO A 25 -27.29 4.16 7.54
C PRO A 25 -27.85 5.34 8.35
N GLY A 26 -26.98 6.21 8.81
CA GLY A 26 -27.34 7.50 9.40
C GLY A 26 -27.68 8.56 8.33
N PRO A 27 -27.99 9.81 8.77
CA PRO A 27 -28.24 10.91 7.85
C PRO A 27 -27.03 11.19 6.93
N GLY A 28 -27.21 11.16 5.63
CA GLY A 28 -26.15 11.36 4.64
C GLY A 28 -25.27 10.12 4.38
N GLU A 29 -25.62 8.98 4.94
CA GLU A 29 -24.95 7.70 4.69
C GLU A 29 -25.77 6.81 3.76
N THR A 30 -25.11 5.81 3.21
CA THR A 30 -25.71 4.70 2.47
C THR A 30 -25.06 3.39 2.90
N VAL A 31 -25.79 2.29 2.79
CA VAL A 31 -25.22 0.95 2.93
C VAL A 31 -24.62 0.53 1.59
N VAL A 32 -23.39 0.06 1.64
CA VAL A 32 -22.73 -0.54 0.47
C VAL A 32 -22.60 -2.04 0.70
N GLU A 33 -23.04 -2.83 -0.27
CA GLU A 33 -22.76 -4.27 -0.36
C GLU A 33 -21.34 -4.44 -0.89
N ILE A 34 -20.44 -4.97 -0.06
CA ILE A 34 -19.02 -5.09 -0.38
C ILE A 34 -18.79 -6.29 -1.32
N THR A 35 -18.15 -6.04 -2.44
CA THR A 35 -17.74 -7.10 -3.38
C THR A 35 -16.27 -7.46 -3.21
N ARG A 36 -15.43 -6.51 -2.76
CA ARG A 36 -14.01 -6.72 -2.45
C ARG A 36 -13.56 -5.83 -1.30
N SER A 37 -12.77 -6.40 -0.39
CA SER A 37 -12.03 -5.65 0.62
C SER A 37 -10.54 -5.80 0.39
N GLY A 38 -9.79 -4.71 0.50
CA GLY A 38 -8.34 -4.73 0.37
C GLY A 38 -7.66 -5.10 1.69
N VAL A 39 -6.65 -5.99 1.63
CA VAL A 39 -5.83 -6.34 2.79
C VAL A 39 -4.53 -5.56 2.74
N ASN A 40 -4.22 -4.83 3.81
CA ASN A 40 -3.05 -3.98 3.94
C ASN A 40 -2.14 -4.45 5.08
N PHE A 41 -0.85 -4.17 4.97
CA PHE A 41 0.08 -4.48 6.06
C PHE A 41 -0.30 -3.70 7.34
N ALA A 42 -0.83 -2.48 7.19
CA ALA A 42 -1.36 -1.66 8.28
C ALA A 42 -2.46 -2.37 9.09
N ASP A 43 -3.31 -3.19 8.45
CA ASP A 43 -4.36 -3.94 9.13
C ASP A 43 -3.76 -4.96 10.12
N THR A 44 -2.60 -5.55 9.79
CA THR A 44 -1.88 -6.48 10.68
C THR A 44 -1.30 -5.81 11.92
N HIS A 45 -1.04 -4.51 11.88
CA HIS A 45 -0.66 -3.71 13.03
C HIS A 45 -1.90 -3.24 13.80
N ALA A 46 -2.97 -2.85 13.11
CA ALA A 46 -4.21 -2.40 13.73
C ALA A 46 -4.84 -3.48 14.61
N THR A 47 -4.88 -4.75 14.15
CA THR A 47 -5.40 -5.86 14.94
C THR A 47 -4.63 -6.12 16.23
N ARG A 48 -3.38 -5.65 16.34
CA ARG A 48 -2.52 -5.74 17.53
C ARG A 48 -2.49 -4.44 18.35
N ASN A 49 -3.16 -3.39 17.89
CA ASN A 49 -3.05 -2.02 18.40
C ASN A 49 -1.59 -1.50 18.45
N GLU A 50 -0.80 -1.88 17.46
CA GLU A 50 0.63 -1.56 17.33
C GLU A 50 0.88 -0.62 16.14
N TYR A 51 -0.09 0.23 15.78
CA TYR A 51 0.07 1.15 14.65
C TYR A 51 0.01 2.62 15.12
N LEU A 52 0.15 3.54 14.17
CA LEU A 52 0.20 4.99 14.41
C LEU A 52 -1.09 5.59 14.99
N ALA A 53 -2.22 4.88 14.89
CA ALA A 53 -3.49 5.24 15.49
C ALA A 53 -3.98 4.11 16.40
N ALA A 54 -4.40 4.48 17.62
CA ALA A 54 -5.01 3.54 18.54
C ALA A 54 -6.34 2.99 18.01
N GLN A 55 -6.63 1.74 18.28
CA GLN A 55 -7.87 1.06 17.92
C GLN A 55 -8.73 0.81 19.17
N GLU A 56 -10.05 0.69 18.95
CA GLU A 56 -11.01 0.34 19.99
C GLU A 56 -11.64 -1.03 19.68
N LEU A 57 -11.97 -1.77 20.75
CA LEU A 57 -12.61 -3.08 20.66
C LEU A 57 -14.10 -2.99 21.04
N PRO A 58 -14.99 -3.82 20.44
CA PRO A 58 -14.69 -4.78 19.36
C PRO A 58 -14.39 -4.08 18.05
N LEU A 59 -13.46 -4.62 17.25
CA LEU A 59 -13.02 -4.04 15.97
C LEU A 59 -13.38 -4.97 14.81
N ILE A 60 -13.97 -4.42 13.75
CA ILE A 60 -14.03 -5.04 12.42
C ILE A 60 -12.88 -4.44 11.62
N PRO A 61 -11.85 -5.22 11.23
CA PRO A 61 -10.70 -4.69 10.51
C PRO A 61 -11.04 -4.26 9.07
N GLY A 62 -10.00 -3.78 8.35
CA GLY A 62 -10.09 -3.39 6.95
C GLY A 62 -10.43 -1.92 6.76
N VAL A 63 -9.64 -1.25 5.91
CA VAL A 63 -9.71 0.20 5.71
C VAL A 63 -10.16 0.61 4.31
N GLU A 64 -10.37 -0.34 3.40
CA GLU A 64 -10.79 -0.04 2.03
C GLU A 64 -11.69 -1.15 1.48
N PHE A 65 -12.60 -0.73 0.63
CA PHE A 65 -13.57 -1.63 0.00
C PHE A 65 -13.99 -1.14 -1.39
N VAL A 66 -14.50 -2.07 -2.16
CA VAL A 66 -15.29 -1.85 -3.38
C VAL A 66 -16.62 -2.56 -3.21
N GLY A 67 -17.68 -1.97 -3.74
CA GLY A 67 -19.01 -2.57 -3.61
C GLY A 67 -20.08 -1.87 -4.44
N ARG A 68 -21.33 -2.16 -4.10
CA ARG A 68 -22.50 -1.62 -4.78
C ARG A 68 -23.42 -0.90 -3.80
N THR A 69 -23.89 0.27 -4.20
CA THR A 69 -24.99 0.95 -3.49
C THR A 69 -26.33 0.25 -3.74
N PRO A 70 -27.39 0.55 -2.96
CA PRO A 70 -28.73 0.00 -3.20
C PRO A 70 -29.27 0.30 -4.62
N GLU A 71 -28.81 1.37 -5.26
CA GLU A 71 -29.16 1.74 -6.65
C GLU A 71 -28.31 0.97 -7.69
N GLY A 72 -27.45 0.03 -7.24
CA GLY A 72 -26.59 -0.77 -8.11
C GLY A 72 -25.34 -0.07 -8.64
N LYS A 73 -25.02 1.13 -8.15
CA LYS A 73 -23.80 1.87 -8.57
C LYS A 73 -22.57 1.21 -7.99
N ARG A 74 -21.55 1.00 -8.84
CA ARG A 74 -20.22 0.52 -8.41
C ARG A 74 -19.46 1.67 -7.76
N VAL A 75 -19.02 1.47 -6.53
CA VAL A 75 -18.33 2.48 -5.74
C VAL A 75 -17.16 1.88 -4.98
N ALA A 76 -16.18 2.72 -4.70
CA ALA A 76 -15.04 2.40 -3.85
C ALA A 76 -15.02 3.35 -2.65
N GLY A 77 -14.47 2.92 -1.52
CA GLY A 77 -14.38 3.75 -0.33
C GLY A 77 -13.18 3.40 0.55
N VAL A 78 -12.72 4.41 1.29
CA VAL A 78 -11.72 4.28 2.34
C VAL A 78 -12.36 4.67 3.66
N VAL A 79 -12.18 3.84 4.67
CA VAL A 79 -12.78 3.97 6.01
C VAL A 79 -11.71 3.77 7.09
N PRO A 80 -11.95 4.24 8.32
CA PRO A 80 -11.02 3.98 9.43
C PRO A 80 -10.92 2.48 9.79
N SER A 81 -12.05 1.74 9.64
CA SER A 81 -12.19 0.30 9.91
C SER A 81 -13.54 -0.19 9.36
N GLY A 82 -13.82 -1.49 9.41
CA GLY A 82 -15.14 -2.04 9.09
C GLY A 82 -15.25 -2.69 7.70
N ALA A 83 -14.20 -2.65 6.88
CA ALA A 83 -14.30 -3.17 5.51
C ALA A 83 -14.24 -4.71 5.41
N TYR A 84 -13.86 -5.44 6.46
CA TYR A 84 -13.89 -6.91 6.45
C TYR A 84 -15.28 -7.43 6.82
N ALA A 85 -16.26 -7.07 6.03
CA ALA A 85 -17.67 -7.40 6.22
C ALA A 85 -18.41 -7.52 4.87
N GLU A 86 -19.60 -8.11 4.87
CA GLU A 86 -20.47 -8.15 3.68
C GLU A 86 -21.06 -6.78 3.34
N ARG A 87 -21.31 -5.95 4.35
CA ARG A 87 -21.95 -4.63 4.22
C ARG A 87 -21.33 -3.61 5.14
N ILE A 88 -21.35 -2.35 4.72
CA ILE A 88 -20.88 -1.23 5.51
C ILE A 88 -21.77 0.01 5.29
N ALA A 89 -22.09 0.74 6.36
CA ALA A 89 -22.74 2.05 6.26
C ALA A 89 -21.64 3.15 6.22
N VAL A 90 -21.69 4.01 5.20
CA VAL A 90 -20.67 5.03 4.97
C VAL A 90 -21.26 6.33 4.44
N PRO A 91 -20.63 7.50 4.72
CA PRO A 91 -21.01 8.76 4.13
C PRO A 91 -20.96 8.70 2.60
N VAL A 92 -22.04 9.10 1.94
CA VAL A 92 -22.13 9.16 0.46
C VAL A 92 -21.03 10.03 -0.14
N ALA A 93 -20.65 11.12 0.55
CA ALA A 93 -19.61 12.04 0.11
C ALA A 93 -18.19 11.42 0.07
N GLY A 94 -17.97 10.30 0.79
CA GLY A 94 -16.69 9.59 0.80
C GLY A 94 -16.58 8.50 -0.28
N LEU A 95 -17.65 8.26 -1.04
CA LEU A 95 -17.66 7.24 -2.07
C LEU A 95 -17.06 7.76 -3.38
N VAL A 96 -16.23 6.93 -4.00
CA VAL A 96 -15.57 7.19 -5.28
C VAL A 96 -16.23 6.31 -6.35
N PRO A 97 -16.79 6.89 -7.42
CA PRO A 97 -17.27 6.12 -8.56
C PRO A 97 -16.10 5.38 -9.23
N ILE A 98 -16.32 4.12 -9.59
CA ILE A 98 -15.32 3.33 -10.31
C ILE A 98 -15.51 3.56 -11.82
N PRO A 99 -14.45 3.96 -12.55
CA PRO A 99 -14.54 4.18 -13.99
C PRO A 99 -14.85 2.89 -14.75
N ASP A 100 -15.47 3.01 -15.92
CA ASP A 100 -15.56 1.94 -16.87
C ASP A 100 -14.15 1.46 -17.28
N GLY A 101 -13.98 0.15 -17.47
CA GLY A 101 -12.67 -0.43 -17.79
C GLY A 101 -11.79 -0.78 -16.58
N VAL A 102 -12.21 -0.43 -15.36
CA VAL A 102 -11.56 -0.87 -14.11
C VAL A 102 -12.48 -1.86 -13.41
N ASP A 103 -12.03 -3.08 -13.17
CA ASP A 103 -12.77 -4.09 -12.40
C ASP A 103 -12.66 -3.85 -10.88
N ASP A 104 -13.42 -4.65 -10.09
CA ASP A 104 -13.49 -4.45 -8.64
C ASP A 104 -12.14 -4.78 -7.95
N ASP A 105 -11.41 -5.79 -8.44
CA ASP A 105 -10.10 -6.18 -7.91
C ASP A 105 -9.05 -5.08 -8.16
N GLN A 106 -9.05 -4.52 -9.38
CA GLN A 106 -8.21 -3.38 -9.75
C GLN A 106 -8.56 -2.15 -8.91
N ALA A 107 -9.85 -1.83 -8.82
CA ALA A 107 -10.30 -0.63 -8.11
C ALA A 107 -9.85 -0.63 -6.65
N VAL A 108 -10.05 -1.73 -5.91
CA VAL A 108 -9.63 -1.79 -4.51
C VAL A 108 -8.10 -1.76 -4.35
N ALA A 109 -7.33 -2.34 -5.28
CA ALA A 109 -5.87 -2.27 -5.24
C ALA A 109 -5.33 -0.84 -5.46
N LEU A 110 -6.09 0.02 -6.13
CA LEU A 110 -5.69 1.39 -6.43
C LEU A 110 -6.06 2.41 -5.32
N LEU A 111 -6.94 2.06 -4.38
CA LEU A 111 -7.36 3.00 -3.32
C LEU A 111 -6.20 3.37 -2.39
N ILE A 112 -5.80 2.46 -1.51
CA ILE A 112 -4.72 2.76 -0.55
C ILE A 112 -3.35 2.64 -1.22
N GLN A 113 -3.10 1.55 -1.94
CA GLN A 113 -1.76 1.27 -2.46
C GLN A 113 -1.44 2.11 -3.70
N GLY A 114 -2.41 2.32 -4.59
CA GLY A 114 -2.24 3.20 -5.75
C GLY A 114 -2.05 4.66 -5.35
N LEU A 115 -2.92 5.17 -4.45
CA LEU A 115 -2.75 6.52 -3.91
C LEU A 115 -1.43 6.70 -3.18
N THR A 116 -1.01 5.70 -2.38
CA THR A 116 0.30 5.74 -1.71
C THR A 116 1.43 5.81 -2.72
N ALA A 117 1.45 4.94 -3.72
CA ALA A 117 2.50 4.91 -4.74
C ALA A 117 2.61 6.23 -5.50
N ASP A 118 1.48 6.80 -5.93
CA ASP A 118 1.44 8.11 -6.58
C ASP A 118 1.92 9.24 -5.67
N ALA A 119 1.46 9.26 -4.42
CA ALA A 119 1.78 10.34 -3.47
C ALA A 119 3.22 10.30 -2.97
N ILE A 120 3.78 9.13 -2.67
CA ILE A 120 5.19 9.05 -2.22
C ILE A 120 6.16 9.50 -3.29
N LEU A 121 5.85 9.27 -4.57
CA LEU A 121 6.66 9.74 -5.70
C LEU A 121 6.45 11.24 -5.98
N ARG A 122 5.21 11.71 -6.03
CA ARG A 122 4.89 13.09 -6.44
C ARG A 122 4.93 14.09 -5.30
N VAL A 123 4.36 13.74 -4.13
CA VAL A 123 4.17 14.68 -3.02
C VAL A 123 5.32 14.62 -2.01
N SER A 124 5.86 13.42 -1.73
CA SER A 124 6.93 13.27 -0.73
C SER A 124 8.31 13.30 -1.35
N ALA A 125 8.54 12.52 -2.40
CA ALA A 125 9.84 12.49 -3.08
C ALA A 125 10.01 13.64 -4.07
N HIS A 126 8.95 14.21 -4.63
CA HIS A 126 9.03 15.18 -5.74
C HIS A 126 9.95 14.65 -6.86
N LEU A 127 9.69 13.40 -7.29
CA LEU A 127 10.51 12.74 -8.31
C LEU A 127 10.60 13.60 -9.58
N ALA A 128 11.81 13.91 -9.98
CA ALA A 128 12.09 14.64 -11.22
C ALA A 128 12.45 13.69 -12.37
N VAL A 129 12.23 14.15 -13.60
CA VAL A 129 12.63 13.41 -14.80
C VAL A 129 14.14 13.17 -14.80
N GLY A 130 14.56 11.94 -15.09
CA GLY A 130 15.95 11.54 -15.15
C GLY A 130 16.56 11.07 -13.82
N GLU A 131 15.87 11.25 -12.69
CA GLU A 131 16.35 10.76 -11.39
C GLU A 131 16.25 9.23 -11.27
N SER A 132 17.13 8.66 -10.47
CA SER A 132 17.12 7.24 -10.11
C SER A 132 16.21 6.96 -8.91
N VAL A 133 15.50 5.83 -8.94
CA VAL A 133 14.58 5.42 -7.87
C VAL A 133 14.86 3.98 -7.45
N VAL A 134 15.05 3.76 -6.14
CA VAL A 134 15.05 2.44 -5.53
C VAL A 134 13.70 2.19 -4.87
N VAL A 135 13.05 1.08 -5.19
CA VAL A 135 11.77 0.68 -4.62
C VAL A 135 11.97 -0.55 -3.74
N ASN A 136 11.90 -0.40 -2.43
CA ASN A 136 11.92 -1.53 -1.51
C ASN A 136 10.56 -2.26 -1.52
N ALA A 137 10.58 -3.59 -1.37
CA ALA A 137 9.39 -4.45 -1.52
C ALA A 137 8.66 -4.24 -2.87
N ALA A 138 9.42 -4.13 -3.96
CA ALA A 138 8.94 -3.77 -5.29
C ALA A 138 7.90 -4.72 -5.89
N ALA A 139 7.83 -5.98 -5.43
CA ALA A 139 6.79 -6.94 -5.85
C ALA A 139 5.53 -6.92 -4.97
N GLY A 140 5.48 -6.08 -3.93
CA GLY A 140 4.30 -5.89 -3.08
C GLY A 140 3.27 -4.96 -3.73
N GLY A 141 2.12 -4.79 -3.06
CA GLY A 141 1.03 -3.99 -3.64
C GLY A 141 1.43 -2.56 -3.99
N THR A 142 1.95 -1.78 -3.03
CA THR A 142 2.43 -0.40 -3.31
C THR A 142 3.66 -0.40 -4.21
N GLY A 143 4.63 -1.31 -3.97
CA GLY A 143 5.88 -1.33 -4.71
C GLY A 143 5.71 -1.63 -6.20
N SER A 144 4.82 -2.57 -6.55
CA SER A 144 4.54 -2.93 -7.95
C SER A 144 3.92 -1.79 -8.75
N LEU A 145 3.13 -0.95 -8.09
CA LEU A 145 2.58 0.26 -8.69
C LEU A 145 3.61 1.39 -8.74
N ALA A 146 4.43 1.54 -7.68
CA ALA A 146 5.46 2.58 -7.61
C ALA A 146 6.52 2.41 -8.71
N VAL A 147 6.94 1.18 -9.03
CA VAL A 147 7.85 0.90 -10.16
C VAL A 147 7.30 1.46 -11.47
N GLN A 148 6.04 1.13 -11.79
CA GLN A 148 5.40 1.56 -13.03
C GLN A 148 5.17 3.08 -13.07
N ILE A 149 4.70 3.66 -11.96
CA ILE A 149 4.46 5.10 -11.86
C ILE A 149 5.77 5.88 -11.97
N ALA A 150 6.87 5.42 -11.34
CA ALA A 150 8.18 6.06 -11.48
C ALA A 150 8.65 6.08 -12.93
N ARG A 151 8.48 4.96 -13.66
CA ARG A 151 8.76 4.90 -15.12
C ARG A 151 7.92 5.89 -15.90
N ALA A 152 6.61 5.91 -15.67
CA ALA A 152 5.69 6.83 -16.35
C ALA A 152 5.99 8.31 -16.03
N MET A 153 6.58 8.59 -14.86
CA MET A 153 7.07 9.93 -14.49
C MET A 153 8.40 10.32 -15.14
N GLY A 154 9.06 9.39 -15.86
CA GLY A 154 10.32 9.66 -16.52
C GLY A 154 11.55 9.46 -15.65
N ALA A 155 11.49 8.58 -14.63
CA ALA A 155 12.68 8.17 -13.87
C ALA A 155 13.77 7.67 -14.84
N GLY A 156 15.00 8.12 -14.62
CA GLY A 156 16.15 7.73 -15.45
C GLY A 156 16.57 6.28 -15.21
N ARG A 157 16.39 5.80 -13.97
CA ARG A 157 16.61 4.40 -13.58
C ARG A 157 15.68 3.99 -12.46
N VAL A 158 15.10 2.81 -12.54
CA VAL A 158 14.25 2.21 -11.51
C VAL A 158 14.84 0.87 -11.09
N ILE A 159 15.20 0.75 -9.80
CA ILE A 159 15.77 -0.47 -9.21
C ILE A 159 14.76 -1.01 -8.21
N GLY A 160 14.27 -2.23 -8.41
CA GLY A 160 13.37 -2.87 -7.48
C GLY A 160 14.10 -3.85 -6.57
N LEU A 161 13.66 -3.91 -5.30
CA LEU A 161 14.17 -4.88 -4.33
C LEU A 161 13.09 -5.91 -4.01
N ALA A 162 13.40 -7.19 -4.15
CA ALA A 162 12.47 -8.28 -3.89
C ALA A 162 13.18 -9.54 -3.40
N SER A 163 12.48 -10.38 -2.63
CA SER A 163 13.07 -11.47 -1.83
C SER A 163 13.22 -12.82 -2.55
N SER A 164 12.63 -12.99 -3.75
CA SER A 164 12.76 -14.23 -4.53
C SER A 164 12.96 -13.95 -6.01
N ASP A 165 13.43 -14.96 -6.74
CA ASP A 165 13.65 -14.85 -8.19
C ASP A 165 12.35 -14.54 -8.95
N GLU A 166 11.24 -15.19 -8.58
CA GLU A 166 9.93 -14.95 -9.19
C GLU A 166 9.46 -13.52 -8.96
N LYS A 167 9.66 -12.99 -7.75
CA LYS A 167 9.33 -11.61 -7.43
C LYS A 167 10.23 -10.63 -8.18
N ARG A 168 11.51 -10.94 -8.34
CA ARG A 168 12.44 -10.12 -9.13
C ARG A 168 12.07 -10.11 -10.61
N SER A 169 11.71 -11.27 -11.16
CA SER A 169 11.22 -11.37 -12.54
C SER A 169 9.99 -10.52 -12.79
N LEU A 170 9.00 -10.59 -11.88
CA LEU A 170 7.83 -9.72 -11.93
C LEU A 170 8.19 -8.23 -11.91
N VAL A 171 9.13 -7.82 -11.06
CA VAL A 171 9.56 -6.42 -10.94
C VAL A 171 10.17 -5.91 -12.25
N LEU A 172 10.97 -6.74 -12.94
CA LEU A 172 11.49 -6.43 -14.27
C LEU A 172 10.37 -6.32 -15.33
N GLU A 173 9.39 -7.25 -15.32
CA GLU A 173 8.21 -7.18 -16.18
C GLU A 173 7.40 -5.90 -15.98
N LEU A 174 7.37 -5.36 -14.76
CA LEU A 174 6.68 -4.12 -14.42
C LEU A 174 7.46 -2.85 -14.82
N GLY A 175 8.66 -3.01 -15.40
CA GLY A 175 9.41 -1.91 -15.98
C GLY A 175 10.58 -1.40 -15.14
N ALA A 176 11.03 -2.13 -14.11
CA ALA A 176 12.29 -1.83 -13.45
C ALA A 176 13.47 -2.15 -14.38
N ASP A 177 14.55 -1.38 -14.30
CA ASP A 177 15.78 -1.62 -15.06
C ASP A 177 16.60 -2.75 -14.43
N ASP A 178 16.54 -2.87 -13.10
CA ASP A 178 17.18 -3.92 -12.32
C ASP A 178 16.26 -4.39 -11.18
N ALA A 179 16.41 -5.65 -10.81
CA ALA A 179 15.74 -6.24 -9.66
C ALA A 179 16.76 -7.00 -8.80
N LEU A 180 17.00 -6.50 -7.59
CA LEU A 180 18.00 -7.03 -6.67
C LEU A 180 17.35 -7.82 -5.53
N ASP A 181 18.14 -8.75 -4.96
CA ASP A 181 17.76 -9.41 -3.72
C ASP A 181 17.67 -8.38 -2.58
N SER A 182 16.55 -8.38 -1.86
CA SER A 182 16.28 -7.48 -0.74
C SER A 182 17.01 -7.85 0.55
N ALA A 183 17.85 -8.91 0.57
CA ALA A 183 18.66 -9.23 1.72
C ALA A 183 19.56 -8.05 2.12
N ALA A 184 19.54 -7.69 3.43
CA ALA A 184 20.17 -6.45 3.89
C ALA A 184 21.70 -6.45 3.75
N THR A 185 22.38 -7.59 3.95
CA THR A 185 23.84 -7.64 3.94
C THR A 185 24.42 -7.16 2.60
N GLY A 186 25.17 -6.06 2.62
CA GLY A 186 25.78 -5.45 1.44
C GLY A 186 24.75 -4.90 0.44
N LEU A 187 23.54 -4.63 0.87
CA LEU A 187 22.48 -4.11 -0.01
C LEU A 187 22.85 -2.76 -0.61
N GLY A 188 23.44 -1.88 0.19
CA GLY A 188 23.88 -0.56 -0.26
C GLY A 188 24.89 -0.63 -1.41
N ASP A 189 25.85 -1.55 -1.34
CA ASP A 189 26.87 -1.70 -2.39
C ASP A 189 26.25 -2.28 -3.67
N ARG A 190 25.37 -3.30 -3.56
CA ARG A 190 24.65 -3.83 -4.71
C ARG A 190 23.78 -2.76 -5.41
N VAL A 191 23.12 -1.89 -4.63
CA VAL A 191 22.33 -0.78 -5.18
C VAL A 191 23.23 0.22 -5.90
N ARG A 192 24.37 0.61 -5.32
CA ARG A 192 25.33 1.52 -5.97
C ARG A 192 25.91 0.92 -7.27
N GLU A 193 26.24 -0.37 -7.25
CA GLU A 193 26.72 -1.06 -8.44
C GLU A 193 25.66 -1.05 -9.56
N ALA A 194 24.42 -1.43 -9.25
CA ALA A 194 23.32 -1.43 -10.19
C ALA A 194 22.99 -0.03 -10.71
N ASN A 195 23.08 1.00 -9.88
CA ASN A 195 22.82 2.39 -10.30
C ASN A 195 24.00 3.03 -11.03
N GLY A 196 25.18 2.45 -10.92
CA GLY A 196 26.41 3.10 -11.38
C GLY A 196 26.89 4.25 -10.48
N GLY A 197 26.42 4.30 -9.22
CA GLY A 197 26.70 5.32 -8.22
C GLY A 197 25.61 5.46 -7.17
N GLU A 198 25.63 6.59 -6.47
CA GLU A 198 24.60 6.95 -5.48
C GLU A 198 23.25 7.21 -6.16
N VAL A 199 22.14 7.07 -5.41
CA VAL A 199 20.76 7.16 -5.93
C VAL A 199 20.05 8.43 -5.45
N ASP A 200 19.10 8.94 -6.25
CA ASP A 200 18.39 10.18 -5.93
C ASP A 200 17.19 9.92 -4.99
N VAL A 201 16.44 8.85 -5.20
CA VAL A 201 15.23 8.53 -4.45
C VAL A 201 15.25 7.10 -3.94
N VAL A 202 14.87 6.91 -2.69
CA VAL A 202 14.59 5.58 -2.11
C VAL A 202 13.17 5.59 -1.56
N LEU A 203 12.36 4.60 -1.94
CA LEU A 203 11.05 4.33 -1.35
C LEU A 203 11.20 3.14 -0.39
N GLU A 204 11.02 3.40 0.90
CA GLU A 204 11.34 2.47 1.97
C GLU A 204 10.11 2.19 2.85
N MET A 205 9.79 0.90 3.08
CA MET A 205 8.62 0.48 3.84
C MET A 205 8.89 -0.60 4.89
N ALA A 206 10.12 -1.10 4.98
CA ALA A 206 10.43 -2.23 5.84
C ALA A 206 10.93 -1.82 7.23
N GLY A 207 11.80 -0.83 7.30
CA GLY A 207 12.57 -0.51 8.51
C GLY A 207 13.70 -1.53 8.78
N GLY A 208 14.33 -1.42 9.94
CA GLY A 208 15.43 -2.32 10.36
C GLY A 208 16.72 -2.12 9.56
N ASP A 209 17.53 -3.17 9.41
CA ASP A 209 18.87 -3.10 8.81
C ASP A 209 18.85 -2.60 7.35
N ALA A 210 17.82 -2.95 6.58
CA ALA A 210 17.68 -2.51 5.20
C ALA A 210 17.54 -0.98 5.08
N PHE A 211 16.92 -0.33 6.05
CA PHE A 211 16.78 1.13 6.08
C PHE A 211 18.14 1.82 6.10
N ASP A 212 19.04 1.40 6.98
CA ASP A 212 20.35 2.03 7.14
C ASP A 212 21.24 1.81 5.90
N GLU A 213 21.21 0.59 5.35
CA GLU A 213 21.89 0.27 4.09
C GLU A 213 21.40 1.17 2.95
N LEU A 214 20.09 1.29 2.78
CA LEU A 214 19.47 2.09 1.72
C LEU A 214 19.70 3.60 1.94
N ALA A 215 19.59 4.10 3.17
CA ALA A 215 19.88 5.50 3.48
C ALA A 215 21.32 5.88 3.15
N SER A 216 22.26 4.93 3.25
CA SER A 216 23.67 5.14 2.91
C SER A 216 23.88 5.36 1.41
N THR A 217 22.98 4.88 0.56
CA THR A 217 23.12 4.97 -0.92
C THR A 217 22.73 6.31 -1.51
N LEU A 218 22.05 7.18 -0.74
CA LEU A 218 21.54 8.45 -1.25
C LEU A 218 22.65 9.37 -1.73
N ALA A 219 22.48 9.96 -2.90
CA ALA A 219 23.31 11.03 -3.42
C ALA A 219 23.17 12.34 -2.59
N PRO A 220 24.07 13.31 -2.72
CA PRO A 220 23.80 14.68 -2.25
C PRO A 220 22.48 15.20 -2.85
N PHE A 221 21.62 15.76 -1.98
CA PHE A 221 20.25 16.17 -2.25
C PHE A 221 19.27 15.02 -2.53
N GLY A 222 19.71 13.75 -2.43
CA GLY A 222 18.85 12.58 -2.46
C GLY A 222 17.95 12.49 -1.23
N ARG A 223 16.82 11.78 -1.38
CA ARG A 223 15.81 11.63 -0.33
C ARG A 223 15.25 10.20 -0.27
N MET A 224 15.06 9.74 0.96
CA MET A 224 14.34 8.51 1.24
C MET A 224 12.96 8.85 1.76
N VAL A 225 11.93 8.27 1.17
CA VAL A 225 10.57 8.32 1.69
C VAL A 225 10.29 7.05 2.49
N THR A 226 10.08 7.19 3.80
CA THR A 226 9.64 6.08 4.66
C THR A 226 8.12 6.13 4.81
N PHE A 227 7.44 5.03 4.43
CA PHE A 227 5.98 4.96 4.40
C PHE A 227 5.41 3.68 5.01
N GLY A 228 6.24 2.92 5.69
CA GLY A 228 5.88 1.70 6.40
C GLY A 228 6.94 1.28 7.41
N ILE A 229 6.62 0.24 8.18
CA ILE A 229 7.49 -0.35 9.19
C ILE A 229 7.22 -1.86 9.29
N ALA A 230 7.34 -2.56 8.16
CA ALA A 230 6.95 -3.97 8.05
C ALA A 230 7.75 -4.91 8.95
N THR A 231 8.98 -4.54 9.32
CA THR A 231 9.80 -5.31 10.28
C THR A 231 9.42 -5.03 11.74
N ARG A 232 8.61 -4.01 12.01
CA ARG A 232 8.31 -3.47 13.36
C ARG A 232 9.55 -2.97 14.11
N GLN A 233 10.63 -2.67 13.38
CA GLN A 233 11.86 -2.10 13.94
C GLN A 233 11.99 -0.65 13.48
N GLU A 234 11.89 0.27 14.43
CA GLU A 234 12.10 1.69 14.17
C GLU A 234 13.57 2.01 13.96
N ASN A 235 13.86 2.97 13.09
CA ASN A 235 15.20 3.45 12.82
C ASN A 235 15.42 4.85 13.40
N THR A 236 16.66 5.13 13.80
CA THR A 236 17.06 6.44 14.30
C THR A 236 17.94 7.15 13.28
N VAL A 237 17.59 8.38 12.95
CA VAL A 237 18.32 9.20 11.99
C VAL A 237 19.11 10.29 12.71
N ARG A 238 20.42 10.38 12.46
CA ARG A 238 21.29 11.43 12.99
C ARG A 238 21.23 12.65 12.09
N THR A 239 20.69 13.76 12.57
CA THR A 239 20.55 15.01 11.80
C THR A 239 21.90 15.57 11.31
N GLY A 240 22.98 15.43 12.08
CA GLY A 240 24.32 15.79 11.64
C GLY A 240 24.81 15.00 10.42
N SER A 241 24.41 13.73 10.28
CA SER A 241 24.70 12.93 9.09
C SER A 241 23.94 13.46 7.87
N LEU A 242 22.66 13.81 8.04
CA LEU A 242 21.87 14.42 6.95
C LEU A 242 22.50 15.72 6.46
N MET A 243 22.89 16.60 7.38
CA MET A 243 23.55 17.86 7.03
C MET A 243 24.88 17.64 6.30
N LYS A 244 25.73 16.73 6.80
CA LYS A 244 27.05 16.44 6.22
C LYS A 244 26.96 15.99 4.76
N HIS A 245 25.89 15.25 4.41
CA HIS A 245 25.72 14.67 3.09
C HIS A 245 24.60 15.34 2.27
N SER A 246 23.96 16.41 2.80
CA SER A 246 22.85 17.12 2.14
C SER A 246 21.71 16.16 1.71
N ARG A 247 21.29 15.27 2.61
CA ARG A 247 20.28 14.23 2.35
C ARG A 247 19.02 14.49 3.15
N ALA A 248 17.87 13.91 2.72
CA ALA A 248 16.61 14.02 3.42
C ALA A 248 16.00 12.63 3.71
N ILE A 249 15.36 12.51 4.87
CA ILE A 249 14.44 11.41 5.19
C ILE A 249 13.06 12.02 5.38
N VAL A 250 12.08 11.54 4.63
CA VAL A 250 10.72 12.08 4.56
C VAL A 250 9.74 11.02 5.00
N GLY A 251 8.96 11.28 6.06
CA GLY A 251 7.89 10.40 6.49
C GLY A 251 6.63 10.61 5.65
N PHE A 252 5.93 9.52 5.32
CA PHE A 252 4.62 9.56 4.69
C PHE A 252 3.64 8.65 5.42
N TRP A 253 2.48 9.19 5.78
CA TRP A 253 1.34 8.43 6.29
C TRP A 253 0.09 8.80 5.52
N ILE A 254 -0.54 7.82 4.90
CA ILE A 254 -1.68 8.04 4.00
C ILE A 254 -2.85 8.78 4.65
N THR A 255 -3.05 8.66 5.96
CA THR A 255 -4.10 9.37 6.70
C THR A 255 -4.04 10.89 6.49
N HIS A 256 -2.84 11.46 6.42
CA HIS A 256 -2.67 12.89 6.15
C HIS A 256 -3.00 13.26 4.70
N LEU A 257 -2.78 12.34 3.74
CA LEU A 257 -3.23 12.52 2.36
C LEU A 257 -4.76 12.46 2.26
N LEU A 258 -5.38 11.50 2.96
CA LEU A 258 -6.85 11.33 2.96
C LEU A 258 -7.58 12.55 3.54
N ALA A 259 -6.92 13.33 4.39
CA ALA A 259 -7.41 14.63 4.89
C ALA A 259 -7.33 15.77 3.85
N ARG A 260 -6.83 15.50 2.64
CA ARG A 260 -6.64 16.47 1.54
C ARG A 260 -7.40 16.03 0.29
N PRO A 261 -8.74 16.29 0.23
CA PRO A 261 -9.62 15.78 -0.83
C PRO A 261 -9.14 16.12 -2.26
N GLU A 262 -8.51 17.27 -2.46
CA GLU A 262 -7.95 17.67 -3.74
C GLU A 262 -6.81 16.77 -4.21
N LEU A 263 -5.93 16.34 -3.29
CA LEU A 263 -4.83 15.42 -3.59
C LEU A 263 -5.34 14.00 -3.82
N VAL A 264 -6.31 13.56 -3.00
CA VAL A 264 -6.95 12.24 -3.16
C VAL A 264 -7.60 12.13 -4.52
N ARG A 265 -8.45 13.11 -4.89
CA ARG A 265 -9.14 13.10 -6.19
C ARG A 265 -8.14 13.08 -7.34
N ALA A 266 -7.17 13.98 -7.36
CA ALA A 266 -6.17 14.03 -8.41
C ALA A 266 -5.32 12.75 -8.50
N GLY A 267 -5.00 12.13 -7.36
CA GLY A 267 -4.29 10.85 -7.31
C GLY A 267 -5.14 9.70 -7.88
N LEU A 268 -6.41 9.57 -7.44
CA LEU A 268 -7.31 8.54 -7.95
C LEU A 268 -7.61 8.69 -9.44
N GLU A 269 -7.83 9.92 -9.92
CA GLU A 269 -8.01 10.21 -11.36
C GLU A 269 -6.80 9.70 -12.17
N ARG A 270 -5.57 9.91 -11.68
CA ARG A 270 -4.36 9.42 -12.37
C ARG A 270 -4.26 7.90 -12.34
N VAL A 271 -4.34 7.27 -11.15
CA VAL A 271 -4.07 5.82 -11.05
C VAL A 271 -5.21 4.98 -11.65
N MET A 272 -6.48 5.36 -11.45
CA MET A 272 -7.62 4.68 -12.06
C MET A 272 -7.70 4.95 -13.57
N GLY A 273 -7.39 6.19 -14.00
CA GLY A 273 -7.33 6.52 -15.43
C GLY A 273 -6.25 5.73 -16.16
N ALA A 274 -5.04 5.62 -15.59
CA ALA A 274 -3.97 4.81 -16.15
C ALA A 274 -4.32 3.31 -16.17
N ALA A 275 -5.00 2.80 -15.14
CA ALA A 275 -5.46 1.42 -15.13
C ALA A 275 -6.55 1.16 -16.19
N ALA A 276 -7.54 2.08 -16.33
CA ALA A 276 -8.57 1.99 -17.37
C ALA A 276 -7.97 2.05 -18.78
N ALA A 277 -6.87 2.78 -18.99
CA ALA A 277 -6.14 2.84 -20.24
C ALA A 277 -5.22 1.63 -20.49
N GLY A 278 -5.08 0.72 -19.50
CA GLY A 278 -4.14 -0.41 -19.59
C GLY A 278 -2.67 -0.01 -19.41
N GLU A 279 -2.39 1.21 -18.97
CA GLU A 279 -1.04 1.76 -18.74
C GLU A 279 -0.49 1.46 -17.34
N LEU A 280 -1.35 1.10 -16.39
CA LEU A 280 -1.00 0.71 -15.03
C LEU A 280 -1.59 -0.66 -14.70
N ARG A 281 -0.73 -1.66 -14.58
CA ARG A 281 -1.09 -3.04 -14.25
C ARG A 281 -1.17 -3.20 -12.73
N THR A 282 -2.33 -3.59 -12.19
CA THR A 282 -2.46 -4.06 -10.81
C THR A 282 -2.06 -5.53 -10.72
N VAL A 283 -1.29 -5.86 -9.69
CA VAL A 283 -0.88 -7.25 -9.41
C VAL A 283 -1.74 -7.74 -8.25
N ILE A 284 -2.65 -8.67 -8.52
CA ILE A 284 -3.47 -9.34 -7.50
C ILE A 284 -2.77 -10.63 -7.08
N GLY A 285 -2.34 -10.69 -5.83
CA GLY A 285 -1.56 -11.82 -5.28
C GLY A 285 -2.43 -12.95 -4.73
N GLY A 286 -3.72 -12.70 -4.52
CA GLY A 286 -4.69 -13.68 -4.08
C GLY A 286 -6.00 -13.05 -3.64
N VAL A 287 -7.09 -13.79 -3.84
CA VAL A 287 -8.42 -13.47 -3.34
C VAL A 287 -8.82 -14.56 -2.36
N TYR A 288 -9.09 -14.18 -1.12
CA TYR A 288 -9.47 -15.08 -0.03
C TYR A 288 -10.97 -14.90 0.27
N PRO A 289 -11.69 -15.94 0.68
CA PRO A 289 -13.02 -15.76 1.25
C PRO A 289 -12.91 -14.88 2.52
N LEU A 290 -14.02 -14.26 2.92
CA LEU A 290 -14.02 -13.44 4.16
C LEU A 290 -13.51 -14.26 5.38
N SER A 291 -13.90 -15.52 5.49
CA SER A 291 -13.43 -16.47 6.52
C SER A 291 -11.91 -16.74 6.46
N GLY A 292 -11.27 -16.42 5.35
CA GLY A 292 -9.82 -16.55 5.10
C GLY A 292 -9.00 -15.32 5.49
N ALA A 293 -9.58 -14.29 6.12
CA ALA A 293 -8.88 -13.07 6.49
C ALA A 293 -7.60 -13.32 7.31
N ALA A 294 -7.67 -14.25 8.27
CA ALA A 294 -6.50 -14.65 9.06
C ALA A 294 -5.38 -15.22 8.19
N GLN A 295 -5.72 -16.02 7.18
CA GLN A 295 -4.74 -16.59 6.24
C GLN A 295 -4.12 -15.51 5.34
N ALA A 296 -4.90 -14.52 4.89
CA ALA A 296 -4.40 -13.38 4.13
C ALA A 296 -3.40 -12.55 4.96
N HIS A 297 -3.70 -12.30 6.24
CA HIS A 297 -2.77 -11.64 7.16
C HIS A 297 -1.49 -12.45 7.39
N GLN A 298 -1.60 -13.77 7.58
CA GLN A 298 -0.43 -14.67 7.71
C GLN A 298 0.45 -14.62 6.46
N ALA A 299 -0.14 -14.60 5.25
CA ALA A 299 0.60 -14.49 4.00
C ALA A 299 1.40 -13.17 3.90
N LEU A 300 0.81 -12.05 4.34
CA LEU A 300 1.50 -10.75 4.41
C LEU A 300 2.67 -10.77 5.41
N VAL A 301 2.41 -11.17 6.65
CA VAL A 301 3.41 -11.20 7.72
C VAL A 301 4.54 -12.17 7.39
N GLY A 302 4.22 -13.31 6.79
CA GLY A 302 5.18 -14.31 6.32
C GLY A 302 5.98 -13.90 5.07
N ARG A 303 5.70 -12.72 4.49
CA ARG A 303 6.33 -12.21 3.25
C ARG A 303 6.17 -13.15 2.04
N ASN A 304 5.15 -14.02 2.08
CA ASN A 304 4.84 -14.99 1.02
C ASN A 304 3.88 -14.42 -0.04
N SER A 305 3.45 -13.17 0.12
CA SER A 305 2.54 -12.49 -0.81
C SER A 305 3.29 -11.76 -1.92
N THR A 306 2.59 -11.55 -3.03
CA THR A 306 2.97 -10.70 -4.16
C THR A 306 1.79 -9.81 -4.47
N GLY A 307 2.00 -8.55 -4.85
CA GLY A 307 0.91 -7.64 -5.19
C GLY A 307 -0.07 -7.39 -4.02
N LYS A 308 -1.31 -7.12 -4.38
CA LYS A 308 -2.43 -6.88 -3.46
C LYS A 308 -3.13 -8.19 -3.07
N LEU A 309 -3.42 -8.35 -1.78
CA LEU A 309 -4.34 -9.40 -1.30
C LEU A 309 -5.72 -8.81 -1.08
N LEU A 310 -6.75 -9.60 -1.42
CA LEU A 310 -8.15 -9.21 -1.36
C LEU A 310 -8.96 -10.22 -0.53
N LEU A 311 -10.05 -9.72 0.06
CA LEU A 311 -11.12 -10.57 0.59
C LEU A 311 -12.34 -10.45 -0.32
N ASP A 312 -12.98 -11.59 -0.54
CA ASP A 312 -14.30 -11.72 -1.19
C ASP A 312 -15.34 -12.04 -0.13
N PRO A 313 -16.18 -11.07 0.28
CA PRO A 313 -17.21 -11.33 1.28
C PRO A 313 -18.35 -12.21 0.80
N SER A 314 -18.47 -12.43 -0.51
CA SER A 314 -19.55 -13.28 -1.10
C SER A 314 -19.24 -14.78 -1.11
N SER A 315 -18.00 -15.16 -0.73
CA SER A 315 -17.49 -16.54 -0.82
C SER A 315 -17.19 -17.18 0.54
#